data_69cab5d55cf7bef25ecae8c9d52a9a10
#
_entry.id   69cab5d55cf7bef25ecae8c9d52a9a10
#
_cell.length_a   1.000
_cell.length_b   1.000
_cell.length_c   1.000
_cell.angle_alpha   90.00
_cell.angle_beta   90.00
_cell.angle_gamma   90.00
#
_symmetry.space_group_name_H-M   'P 1'
#
loop_
_entity.id
_entity.type
_entity.pdbx_description
1 polymer ?
#
loop_
_entity_poly.entity_id
_entity_poly.type
_entity_poly.pdbx_seq_one_letter_code
_entity_poly.pdbx_strand_id
1 'polypeptide(L)'
;MVLKPACALAILLALQPVGAAEPLADSAALEFGAGSKVQMLRVSAQKNWTRSWGESNGTHLSGYWDANLAQWRGNAYLNRSGQRQDITVINLTPVFRFERADKKGWYGEAGIGVSLLSTLYDNNNKRLSTHFQFGDHIGAGYVFDNRWELGAKIQHYSNGGYKKPNGGVNWLLVKLARPF
;
A
#
# COMPACT_ATOMS: atom_id res chain seq x y z
N MET A 1 13.22 -14.03 10.31
CA MET A 1 13.28 -14.76 9.05
C MET A 1 13.00 -13.73 7.94
N VAL A 2 14.01 -13.38 7.16
CA VAL A 2 13.84 -12.39 6.08
C VAL A 2 13.23 -13.15 4.91
N LEU A 3 12.01 -12.82 4.48
CA LEU A 3 11.50 -13.34 3.20
C LEU A 3 12.49 -12.92 2.11
N LYS A 4 13.11 -13.90 1.46
CA LYS A 4 14.01 -13.61 0.33
C LYS A 4 13.19 -12.93 -0.77
N PRO A 5 13.72 -11.92 -1.47
CA PRO A 5 12.98 -11.18 -2.51
C PRO A 5 12.42 -12.07 -3.63
N ALA A 6 12.98 -13.25 -3.84
CA ALA A 6 12.46 -14.25 -4.77
C ALA A 6 11.06 -14.79 -4.40
N CYS A 7 10.69 -14.83 -3.10
CA CYS A 7 9.37 -15.28 -2.68
C CYS A 7 8.26 -14.23 -2.95
N ALA A 8 8.60 -12.93 -2.88
CA ALA A 8 7.63 -11.88 -3.17
C ALA A 8 7.26 -11.84 -4.67
N LEU A 9 8.21 -12.14 -5.55
CA LEU A 9 7.96 -12.21 -7.00
C LEU A 9 7.12 -13.45 -7.38
N ALA A 10 7.29 -14.56 -6.68
CA ALA A 10 6.52 -15.79 -6.90
C ALA A 10 5.04 -15.63 -6.50
N ILE A 11 4.73 -14.82 -5.48
CA ILE A 11 3.35 -14.53 -5.06
C ILE A 11 2.61 -13.71 -6.13
N LEU A 12 3.28 -12.79 -6.82
CA LEU A 12 2.71 -12.03 -7.93
C LEU A 12 2.35 -12.90 -9.16
N LEU A 13 3.05 -14.02 -9.36
CA LEU A 13 2.83 -14.94 -10.49
C LEU A 13 1.81 -16.04 -10.17
N ALA A 14 1.56 -16.35 -8.89
CA ALA A 14 0.69 -17.44 -8.46
C ALA A 14 -0.80 -17.10 -8.36
N LEU A 15 -1.20 -15.83 -8.55
CA LEU A 15 -2.59 -15.37 -8.51
C LEU A 15 -3.30 -15.47 -9.87
N GLN A 16 -2.89 -16.41 -10.72
CA GLN A 16 -3.59 -16.67 -11.98
C GLN A 16 -4.91 -17.43 -11.69
N PRO A 17 -6.05 -16.99 -12.24
CA PRO A 17 -7.32 -17.66 -12.03
C PRO A 17 -7.32 -19.06 -12.65
N VAL A 18 -7.66 -20.05 -11.86
CA VAL A 18 -7.95 -21.42 -12.33
C VAL A 18 -9.47 -21.56 -12.40
N GLY A 19 -10.01 -21.46 -13.61
CA GLY A 19 -11.43 -21.74 -13.88
C GLY A 19 -12.32 -20.49 -14.05
N ALA A 20 -13.56 -20.69 -14.46
CA ALA A 20 -14.54 -19.68 -14.87
C ALA A 20 -15.16 -18.83 -13.72
N ALA A 21 -14.55 -18.79 -12.56
CA ALA A 21 -14.97 -17.89 -11.48
C ALA A 21 -14.34 -16.51 -11.67
N GLU A 22 -15.08 -15.44 -11.34
CA GLU A 22 -14.57 -14.08 -11.31
C GLU A 22 -13.28 -14.04 -10.47
N PRO A 23 -12.18 -13.47 -10.99
CA PRO A 23 -10.92 -13.43 -10.26
C PRO A 23 -11.08 -12.62 -8.97
N LEU A 24 -10.51 -13.11 -7.86
CA LEU A 24 -10.53 -12.41 -6.57
C LEU A 24 -9.78 -11.08 -6.60
N ALA A 25 -8.84 -10.90 -7.53
CA ALA A 25 -8.10 -9.69 -7.77
C ALA A 25 -7.90 -9.48 -9.27
N ASP A 26 -7.82 -8.22 -9.69
CA ASP A 26 -7.61 -7.83 -11.09
C ASP A 26 -6.16 -7.45 -11.37
N SER A 27 -5.40 -7.10 -10.32
CA SER A 27 -3.99 -6.75 -10.40
C SER A 27 -3.26 -7.03 -9.09
N ALA A 28 -1.93 -7.09 -9.18
CA ALA A 28 -1.07 -7.16 -8.02
C ALA A 28 -0.05 -6.02 -8.02
N ALA A 29 0.39 -5.62 -6.83
CA ALA A 29 1.42 -4.61 -6.67
C ALA A 29 2.50 -5.05 -5.69
N LEU A 30 3.71 -4.58 -5.94
CA LEU A 30 4.84 -4.61 -5.04
C LEU A 30 5.23 -3.18 -4.70
N GLU A 31 5.39 -2.87 -3.43
CA GLU A 31 5.76 -1.54 -2.99
C GLU A 31 6.94 -1.59 -2.02
N PHE A 32 7.85 -0.66 -2.20
CA PHE A 32 8.90 -0.37 -1.25
C PHE A 32 8.69 1.00 -0.64
N GLY A 33 8.75 1.08 0.69
CA GLY A 33 8.56 2.30 1.45
C GLY A 33 9.76 2.63 2.34
N ALA A 34 10.03 3.93 2.47
CA ALA A 34 11.00 4.46 3.40
C ALA A 34 10.38 5.57 4.25
N GLY A 35 10.68 5.55 5.54
CA GLY A 35 10.33 6.57 6.52
C GLY A 35 11.53 6.91 7.41
N SER A 36 11.28 7.65 8.49
CA SER A 36 12.34 8.03 9.43
C SER A 36 12.83 6.81 10.24
N LYS A 37 14.00 6.30 9.90
CA LYS A 37 14.61 5.09 10.51
C LYS A 37 13.74 3.84 10.38
N VAL A 38 12.92 3.74 9.34
CA VAL A 38 12.07 2.59 9.08
C VAL A 38 11.92 2.34 7.57
N GLN A 39 11.86 1.08 7.19
CA GLN A 39 11.66 0.61 5.81
C GLN A 39 10.47 -0.34 5.75
N MET A 40 9.82 -0.44 4.60
CA MET A 40 8.68 -1.30 4.36
C MET A 40 8.81 -2.01 3.02
N LEU A 41 8.45 -3.29 3.02
CA LEU A 41 8.13 -4.03 1.80
C LEU A 41 6.66 -4.44 1.90
N ARG A 42 5.88 -4.24 0.83
CA ARG A 42 4.45 -4.53 0.79
C ARG A 42 4.07 -5.24 -0.51
N VAL A 43 3.21 -6.23 -0.39
CA VAL A 43 2.56 -6.90 -1.52
C VAL A 43 1.06 -6.67 -1.43
N SER A 44 0.43 -6.40 -2.56
CA SER A 44 -1.00 -6.06 -2.66
C SER A 44 -1.71 -6.91 -3.70
N ALA A 45 -2.97 -7.23 -3.40
CA ALA A 45 -3.98 -7.68 -4.35
C ALA A 45 -5.02 -6.57 -4.51
N GLN A 46 -5.34 -6.21 -5.76
CA GLN A 46 -6.22 -5.07 -6.05
C GLN A 46 -7.43 -5.55 -6.84
N LYS A 47 -8.64 -5.13 -6.40
CA LYS A 47 -9.92 -5.42 -7.07
C LYS A 47 -10.55 -4.12 -7.52
N ASN A 48 -10.67 -3.91 -8.82
CA ASN A 48 -11.24 -2.70 -9.40
C ASN A 48 -12.73 -2.59 -9.09
N TRP A 49 -13.19 -1.37 -8.88
CA TRP A 49 -14.62 -1.10 -8.86
C TRP A 49 -15.18 -1.16 -10.27
N THR A 50 -16.39 -1.64 -10.39
CA THR A 50 -17.14 -1.67 -11.66
C THR A 50 -17.70 -0.31 -12.05
N ARG A 51 -17.76 0.63 -11.09
CA ARG A 51 -18.34 1.95 -11.28
C ARG A 51 -17.25 3.01 -11.47
N SER A 52 -17.46 3.93 -12.41
CA SER A 52 -16.72 5.18 -12.59
C SER A 52 -17.67 6.38 -12.49
N TRP A 53 -17.08 7.56 -12.27
CA TRP A 53 -17.82 8.82 -12.13
C TRP A 53 -17.09 9.95 -12.87
N GLY A 54 -17.84 10.99 -13.22
CA GLY A 54 -17.28 12.23 -13.73
C GLY A 54 -16.55 12.06 -15.07
N GLU A 55 -17.09 11.25 -15.96
CA GLU A 55 -16.50 11.04 -17.28
C GLU A 55 -16.53 12.36 -18.09
N SER A 56 -15.36 12.89 -18.38
CA SER A 56 -15.19 14.14 -19.14
C SER A 56 -13.81 14.18 -19.79
N ASN A 57 -13.76 14.66 -21.03
CA ASN A 57 -12.50 14.88 -21.76
C ASN A 57 -11.57 13.66 -21.80
N GLY A 58 -12.14 12.43 -21.83
CA GLY A 58 -11.39 11.17 -21.86
C GLY A 58 -10.74 10.80 -20.53
N THR A 59 -11.18 11.40 -19.42
CA THR A 59 -10.79 11.06 -18.04
C THR A 59 -12.00 10.72 -17.20
N HIS A 60 -11.78 10.00 -16.10
CA HIS A 60 -12.81 9.67 -15.12
C HIS A 60 -12.22 9.47 -13.72
N LEU A 61 -13.07 9.49 -12.73
CA LEU A 61 -12.77 9.00 -11.39
C LEU A 61 -13.19 7.53 -11.30
N SER A 62 -12.27 6.67 -10.98
CA SER A 62 -12.48 5.24 -10.72
C SER A 62 -11.94 4.86 -9.35
N GLY A 63 -11.76 3.58 -9.08
CA GLY A 63 -11.08 3.13 -7.88
C GLY A 63 -11.00 1.62 -7.78
N TYR A 64 -10.39 1.19 -6.68
CA TYR A 64 -10.18 -0.22 -6.39
C TYR A 64 -10.07 -0.46 -4.87
N TRP A 65 -10.33 -1.69 -4.46
CA TRP A 65 -9.96 -2.18 -3.15
C TRP A 65 -8.51 -2.66 -3.18
N ASP A 66 -7.68 -2.18 -2.26
CA ASP A 66 -6.31 -2.65 -2.05
C ASP A 66 -6.25 -3.45 -0.76
N ALA A 67 -6.08 -4.77 -0.87
CA ALA A 67 -5.81 -5.66 0.25
C ALA A 67 -4.33 -6.01 0.24
N ASN A 68 -3.61 -5.71 1.33
CA ASN A 68 -2.16 -5.87 1.31
C ASN A 68 -1.57 -6.38 2.62
N LEU A 69 -0.39 -6.98 2.48
CA LEU A 69 0.48 -7.43 3.55
C LEU A 69 1.80 -6.68 3.47
N ALA A 70 2.19 -6.02 4.55
CA ALA A 70 3.44 -5.28 4.64
C ALA A 70 4.33 -5.79 5.77
N GLN A 71 5.63 -5.75 5.54
CA GLN A 71 6.65 -5.97 6.55
C GLN A 71 7.40 -4.66 6.78
N TRP A 72 7.31 -4.12 7.99
CA TRP A 72 8.04 -2.95 8.41
C TRP A 72 9.28 -3.35 9.18
N ARG A 73 10.38 -2.62 8.99
CA ARG A 73 11.61 -2.77 9.75
C ARG A 73 12.09 -1.42 10.26
N GLY A 74 11.93 -1.18 11.55
CA GLY A 74 12.51 -0.05 12.28
C GLY A 74 13.98 -0.32 12.64
N ASN A 75 14.80 0.73 12.66
CA ASN A 75 16.23 0.68 13.00
C ASN A 75 16.59 1.55 14.22
N ALA A 76 15.59 1.99 14.97
CA ALA A 76 15.78 2.76 16.22
C ALA A 76 14.69 2.40 17.25
N TYR A 77 14.50 1.09 17.47
CA TYR A 77 13.52 0.55 18.43
C TYR A 77 13.82 1.08 19.84
N LEU A 78 12.78 1.47 20.58
CA LEU A 78 12.88 2.12 21.89
C LEU A 78 13.84 3.32 21.88
N ASN A 79 13.90 4.03 20.77
CA ASN A 79 14.81 5.17 20.54
C ASN A 79 16.30 4.83 20.64
N ARG A 80 16.69 3.59 20.44
CA ARG A 80 18.08 3.13 20.45
C ARG A 80 18.56 2.86 19.04
N SER A 81 19.50 3.66 18.55
CA SER A 81 20.07 3.50 17.20
C SER A 81 20.63 2.09 17.00
N GLY A 82 20.32 1.49 15.84
CA GLY A 82 20.74 0.12 15.50
C GLY A 82 19.86 -1.00 16.09
N GLN A 83 18.99 -0.72 17.04
CA GLN A 83 18.02 -1.70 17.50
C GLN A 83 16.87 -1.84 16.52
N ARG A 84 16.53 -3.08 16.19
CA ARG A 84 15.53 -3.41 15.16
C ARG A 84 14.17 -3.69 15.79
N GLN A 85 13.12 -3.28 15.07
CA GLN A 85 11.75 -3.70 15.29
C GLN A 85 11.16 -4.16 13.98
N ASP A 86 10.70 -5.41 13.93
CA ASP A 86 10.00 -5.97 12.79
C ASP A 86 8.50 -6.05 13.09
N ILE A 87 7.66 -5.51 12.19
CA ILE A 87 6.21 -5.46 12.33
C ILE A 87 5.56 -5.95 11.04
N THR A 88 4.69 -6.94 11.16
CA THR A 88 3.81 -7.36 10.06
C THR A 88 2.52 -6.54 10.12
N VAL A 89 2.07 -6.03 8.98
CA VAL A 89 0.88 -5.18 8.89
C VAL A 89 -0.04 -5.71 7.80
N ILE A 90 -1.31 -5.87 8.13
CA ILE A 90 -2.38 -6.19 7.18
C ILE A 90 -3.19 -4.93 6.97
N ASN A 91 -3.51 -4.61 5.71
CA ASN A 91 -4.27 -3.41 5.37
C ASN A 91 -5.40 -3.75 4.39
N LEU A 92 -6.48 -2.97 4.50
CA LEU A 92 -7.56 -2.92 3.51
C LEU A 92 -7.91 -1.46 3.27
N THR A 93 -7.77 -1.02 2.01
CA THR A 93 -7.92 0.40 1.65
C THR A 93 -8.77 0.55 0.39
N PRO A 94 -9.89 1.27 0.44
CA PRO A 94 -10.54 1.81 -0.76
C PRO A 94 -9.66 2.93 -1.32
N VAL A 95 -9.33 2.83 -2.60
CA VAL A 95 -8.49 3.81 -3.31
C VAL A 95 -9.31 4.43 -4.43
N PHE A 96 -9.42 5.75 -4.41
CA PHE A 96 -9.96 6.53 -5.51
C PHE A 96 -8.84 6.89 -6.48
N ARG A 97 -9.10 6.76 -7.77
CA ARG A 97 -8.12 7.03 -8.83
C ARG A 97 -8.75 7.90 -9.91
N PHE A 98 -8.13 9.04 -10.18
CA PHE A 98 -8.40 9.87 -11.34
C PHE A 98 -7.44 9.47 -12.46
N GLU A 99 -7.98 9.00 -13.57
CA GLU A 99 -7.20 8.42 -14.66
C GLU A 99 -7.89 8.65 -16.01
N ARG A 100 -7.20 8.32 -17.09
CA ARG A 100 -7.77 8.30 -18.44
C ARG A 100 -8.74 7.12 -18.60
N ALA A 101 -9.72 7.28 -19.49
CA ALA A 101 -10.73 6.25 -19.76
C ALA A 101 -10.12 4.92 -20.28
N ASP A 102 -8.98 4.99 -21.01
CA ASP A 102 -8.24 3.83 -21.48
C ASP A 102 -7.34 3.18 -20.40
N LYS A 103 -7.33 3.77 -19.18
CA LYS A 103 -6.51 3.38 -18.03
C LYS A 103 -5.02 3.34 -18.33
N LYS A 104 -4.53 4.18 -19.24
CA LYS A 104 -3.11 4.34 -19.58
C LYS A 104 -2.65 5.77 -19.32
N GLY A 105 -1.32 5.94 -19.18
CA GLY A 105 -0.73 7.24 -18.94
C GLY A 105 -0.77 7.67 -17.48
N TRP A 106 -0.77 8.95 -17.22
CA TRP A 106 -0.74 9.51 -15.87
C TRP A 106 -2.04 9.31 -15.12
N TYR A 107 -1.93 9.03 -13.83
CA TYR A 107 -3.03 8.99 -12.88
C TYR A 107 -2.65 9.66 -11.56
N GLY A 108 -3.66 10.11 -10.81
CA GLY A 108 -3.57 10.49 -9.41
C GLY A 108 -4.44 9.59 -8.55
N GLU A 109 -4.00 9.24 -7.34
CA GLU A 109 -4.78 8.40 -6.45
C GLU A 109 -4.74 8.89 -5.00
N ALA A 110 -5.81 8.62 -4.27
CA ALA A 110 -5.89 8.86 -2.83
C ALA A 110 -6.74 7.76 -2.18
N GLY A 111 -6.40 7.40 -0.96
CA GLY A 111 -7.14 6.40 -0.19
C GLY A 111 -6.98 6.58 1.30
N ILE A 112 -7.98 6.12 2.03
CA ILE A 112 -7.94 5.97 3.49
C ILE A 112 -8.50 4.60 3.85
N GLY A 113 -7.74 3.83 4.61
CA GLY A 113 -8.09 2.45 4.96
C GLY A 113 -7.78 2.10 6.39
N VAL A 114 -7.98 0.83 6.70
CA VAL A 114 -7.74 0.27 8.02
C VAL A 114 -6.55 -0.68 7.99
N SER A 115 -5.83 -0.74 9.10
CA SER A 115 -4.60 -1.51 9.24
C SER A 115 -4.52 -2.16 10.61
N LEU A 116 -3.98 -3.37 10.64
CA LEU A 116 -3.68 -4.11 11.88
C LEU A 116 -2.19 -4.42 11.94
N LEU A 117 -1.53 -3.93 12.98
CA LEU A 117 -0.12 -4.17 13.27
C LEU A 117 0.05 -5.38 14.18
N SER A 118 1.00 -6.26 13.89
CA SER A 118 1.31 -7.44 14.72
C SER A 118 1.86 -7.07 16.11
N THR A 119 2.48 -5.89 16.24
CA THR A 119 2.98 -5.33 17.50
C THR A 119 2.91 -3.81 17.48
N LEU A 120 2.93 -3.18 18.65
CA LEU A 120 2.90 -1.72 18.77
C LEU A 120 4.21 -1.12 18.23
N TYR A 121 4.07 -0.11 17.39
CA TYR A 121 5.21 0.62 16.83
C TYR A 121 5.86 1.51 17.89
N ASP A 122 7.17 1.36 18.08
CA ASP A 122 8.00 2.19 18.95
C ASP A 122 9.38 2.34 18.32
N ASN A 123 9.58 3.38 17.53
CA ASN A 123 10.81 3.56 16.77
C ASN A 123 11.09 5.05 16.54
N ASN A 124 12.35 5.47 16.78
CA ASN A 124 12.83 6.83 16.51
C ASN A 124 11.95 7.93 17.16
N ASN A 125 11.65 7.81 18.46
CA ASN A 125 10.77 8.71 19.22
C ASN A 125 9.32 8.79 18.73
N LYS A 126 8.90 7.91 17.82
CA LYS A 126 7.52 7.80 17.36
C LYS A 126 6.90 6.52 17.91
N ARG A 127 5.71 6.65 18.48
CA ARG A 127 4.99 5.53 19.09
C ARG A 127 3.54 5.51 18.63
N LEU A 128 3.03 4.31 18.38
CA LEU A 128 1.60 4.05 18.15
C LEU A 128 1.09 3.15 19.27
N SER A 129 0.03 3.57 19.94
CA SER A 129 -0.47 2.94 21.19
C SER A 129 -1.53 1.86 20.93
N THR A 130 -1.81 1.55 19.66
CA THR A 130 -2.82 0.55 19.28
C THR A 130 -2.33 -0.30 18.11
N HIS A 131 -2.81 -1.53 18.02
CA HIS A 131 -2.59 -2.37 16.85
C HIS A 131 -3.39 -1.89 15.64
N PHE A 132 -4.59 -1.38 15.87
CA PHE A 132 -5.42 -0.78 14.83
C PHE A 132 -4.92 0.62 14.49
N GLN A 133 -4.76 0.89 13.19
CA GLN A 133 -4.38 2.20 12.65
C GLN A 133 -5.26 2.52 11.43
N PHE A 134 -5.46 3.81 11.18
CA PHE A 134 -5.85 4.29 9.87
C PHE A 134 -4.59 4.45 9.02
N GLY A 135 -4.69 4.12 7.72
CA GLY A 135 -3.63 4.34 6.74
C GLY A 135 -4.20 5.18 5.60
N ASP A 136 -3.76 6.41 5.48
CA ASP A 136 -4.16 7.32 4.41
C ASP A 136 -2.98 7.63 3.49
N HIS A 137 -3.27 7.81 2.19
CA HIS A 137 -2.25 8.14 1.22
C HIS A 137 -2.78 9.04 0.09
N ILE A 138 -1.84 9.73 -0.51
CA ILE A 138 -2.00 10.41 -1.80
C ILE A 138 -0.81 10.02 -2.68
N GLY A 139 -1.05 9.82 -3.97
CA GLY A 139 -0.01 9.40 -4.90
C GLY A 139 -0.33 9.74 -6.34
N ALA A 140 0.67 9.51 -7.19
CA ALA A 140 0.54 9.58 -8.63
C ALA A 140 1.43 8.53 -9.28
N GLY A 141 1.12 8.21 -10.55
CA GLY A 141 1.91 7.25 -11.28
C GLY A 141 1.60 7.27 -12.77
N TYR A 142 2.18 6.33 -13.46
CA TYR A 142 2.06 6.17 -14.90
C TYR A 142 1.82 4.70 -15.25
N VAL A 143 0.81 4.43 -16.07
CA VAL A 143 0.52 3.13 -16.66
C VAL A 143 1.06 3.10 -18.07
N PHE A 144 2.02 2.22 -18.31
CA PHE A 144 2.66 2.04 -19.62
C PHE A 144 1.75 1.26 -20.58
N ASP A 145 2.09 1.28 -21.87
CA ASP A 145 1.31 0.56 -22.90
C ASP A 145 1.26 -0.94 -22.67
N ASN A 146 2.30 -1.52 -22.10
CA ASN A 146 2.38 -2.93 -21.71
C ASN A 146 1.67 -3.26 -20.39
N ARG A 147 0.88 -2.31 -19.87
CA ARG A 147 0.10 -2.42 -18.63
C ARG A 147 0.92 -2.49 -17.32
N TRP A 148 2.22 -2.36 -17.36
CA TRP A 148 2.97 -2.11 -16.14
C TRP A 148 2.66 -0.73 -15.61
N GLU A 149 2.64 -0.60 -14.31
CA GLU A 149 2.38 0.63 -13.59
C GLU A 149 3.57 0.95 -12.67
N LEU A 150 4.05 2.19 -12.76
CA LEU A 150 5.02 2.74 -11.82
C LEU A 150 4.41 3.95 -11.13
N GLY A 151 4.42 3.96 -9.81
CA GLY A 151 3.84 5.03 -9.01
C GLY A 151 4.69 5.42 -7.81
N ALA A 152 4.39 6.58 -7.25
CA ALA A 152 4.92 7.04 -5.98
C ALA A 152 3.79 7.61 -5.13
N LYS A 153 3.85 7.38 -3.82
CA LYS A 153 2.85 7.90 -2.87
C LYS A 153 3.46 8.26 -1.53
N ILE A 154 2.84 9.24 -0.89
CA ILE A 154 3.08 9.58 0.51
C ILE A 154 1.96 8.92 1.31
N GLN A 155 2.32 8.19 2.37
CA GLN A 155 1.37 7.50 3.22
C GLN A 155 1.61 7.83 4.68
N HIS A 156 0.52 7.99 5.42
CA HIS A 156 0.53 8.21 6.86
C HIS A 156 -0.23 7.09 7.58
N TYR A 157 0.28 6.68 8.74
CA TYR A 157 -0.40 5.77 9.65
C TYR A 157 -0.57 6.41 11.01
N SER A 158 -1.79 6.37 11.55
CA SER A 158 -2.10 6.81 12.90
C SER A 158 -3.42 6.19 13.40
N ASN A 159 -3.66 6.23 14.69
CA ASN A 159 -4.94 5.79 15.25
C ASN A 159 -6.02 6.89 15.29
N GLY A 160 -5.88 7.98 14.51
CA GLY A 160 -6.82 9.10 14.54
C GLY A 160 -6.80 9.90 15.84
N GLY A 161 -5.87 9.64 16.75
CA GLY A 161 -5.76 10.33 18.03
C GLY A 161 -6.66 9.80 19.14
N TYR A 162 -7.42 8.73 18.92
CA TYR A 162 -8.31 8.21 19.96
C TYR A 162 -7.57 7.60 21.17
N LYS A 163 -6.30 7.22 21.00
CA LYS A 163 -5.44 6.78 22.10
C LYS A 163 -4.01 7.32 21.96
N LYS A 164 -3.49 7.89 23.04
CA LYS A 164 -2.10 8.39 23.09
C LYS A 164 -1.15 7.33 23.71
N PRO A 165 0.15 7.28 23.31
CA PRO A 165 0.80 8.11 22.29
C PRO A 165 0.36 7.76 20.87
N ASN A 166 0.27 8.77 20.00
CA ASN A 166 -0.04 8.62 18.57
C ASN A 166 0.89 9.53 17.75
N GLY A 167 2.16 9.14 17.63
CA GLY A 167 3.20 9.93 16.98
C GLY A 167 3.11 9.92 15.45
N GLY A 168 2.29 9.05 14.89
CA GLY A 168 2.15 8.85 13.45
C GLY A 168 3.43 8.33 12.78
N VAL A 169 3.27 7.63 11.65
CA VAL A 169 4.39 7.15 10.84
C VAL A 169 4.15 7.55 9.39
N ASN A 170 5.09 8.30 8.82
CA ASN A 170 5.03 8.77 7.45
C ASN A 170 5.98 7.98 6.55
N TRP A 171 5.55 7.73 5.33
CA TRP A 171 6.25 6.94 4.34
C TRP A 171 6.27 7.66 2.99
N LEU A 172 7.39 7.53 2.30
CA LEU A 172 7.45 7.65 0.85
C LEU A 172 7.51 6.25 0.27
N LEU A 173 6.61 5.92 -0.66
CA LEU A 173 6.54 4.61 -1.30
C LEU A 173 6.75 4.73 -2.81
N VAL A 174 7.41 3.72 -3.36
CA VAL A 174 7.44 3.44 -4.79
C VAL A 174 6.64 2.18 -5.03
N LYS A 175 5.76 2.20 -6.02
CA LYS A 175 4.84 1.12 -6.41
C LYS A 175 5.19 0.61 -7.80
N LEU A 176 5.26 -0.68 -7.93
CA LEU A 176 5.25 -1.40 -9.20
C LEU A 176 4.03 -2.30 -9.23
N ALA A 177 3.16 -2.17 -10.24
CA ALA A 177 1.96 -2.98 -10.34
C ALA A 177 1.73 -3.49 -11.76
N ARG A 178 0.88 -4.53 -11.86
CA ARG A 178 0.46 -5.10 -13.14
C ARG A 178 -0.89 -5.80 -13.00
N PRO A 179 -1.84 -5.63 -13.96
CA PRO A 179 -3.03 -6.47 -14.08
C PRO A 179 -2.65 -7.90 -14.52
N PHE A 180 -3.53 -8.83 -14.21
CA PHE A 180 -3.44 -10.22 -14.64
C PHE A 180 -3.97 -10.42 -16.06
#